data_07efeeba5e714e8f94e5c4fb95fcce59
#
_entry.id   07efeeba5e714e8f94e5c4fb95fcce59
#
_cell.length_a   1.000
_cell.length_b   1.000
_cell.length_c   1.000
_cell.angle_alpha   90.00
_cell.angle_beta   90.00
_cell.angle_gamma   90.00
#
_symmetry.space_group_name_H-M   'P 1'
#
loop_
_entity.id
_entity.type
_entity.pdbx_description
1 polymer ?
#
loop_
_entity_poly.entity_id
_entity_poly.type
_entity_poly.pdbx_seq_one_letter_code
_entity_poly.pdbx_strand_id
1 'polypeptide(L)'
;MISVLLHGELQQFGAKRREVPAAGRTAQQTVGSLAIPAAEAAAFIVNGEQVEGYVVLRDGDTLELLPAMTGGEGGALDGIRVVDLTGALAGPYCTLMLADQGADVVKIEIPGTGDESRHWAPPHIKGISAYYLAINRNKRSVTCDLKHPDGKRVLERLIERADVVVENYSPGVLSRLGFPDDRVRAMNRRAVICHVSGFGQDGPGRAWAAYDLVVQGMGGVMSLTGPPGGDPVMVGVPQADMVAGMFAAFAIVSALEARHRTGAGQVIDATMIGGQVALLSRQAARYFADGTVPRPEGNVHASIVPYQTFRAADGFVNICCANNALFERLCRAIDLEELLEDGRFADNASRVKHRDVLVPRIAARVHGMAKGEVVRKLREANVPVGPIHDLAEVFNDPVVRHLGLIAEVDHPVAGRVRAPGIPVRMSETPGSVRRAPPLLGEHTDEVLRELGYAPEEIAKLRTDGAV
;
A
#
# COMPACT_ATOMS: atom_id res chain seq x y z
N MET A 1 -19.35 -3.28 -41.68
CA MET A 1 -17.94 -2.98 -41.32
C MET A 1 -17.93 -2.34 -39.94
N ILE A 2 -16.97 -2.68 -39.13
CA ILE A 2 -16.71 -2.00 -37.83
C ILE A 2 -15.30 -1.41 -37.86
N SER A 3 -15.09 -0.33 -37.10
CA SER A 3 -13.78 0.26 -36.93
C SER A 3 -13.13 -0.37 -35.68
N VAL A 4 -11.96 -0.95 -35.79
CA VAL A 4 -11.22 -1.49 -34.64
C VAL A 4 -10.02 -0.61 -34.35
N LEU A 5 -9.90 -0.14 -33.11
CA LEU A 5 -8.78 0.62 -32.58
C LEU A 5 -7.95 -0.25 -31.64
N LEU A 6 -6.66 -0.36 -31.91
CA LEU A 6 -5.69 -1.07 -31.08
C LEU A 6 -4.92 -0.07 -30.22
N HIS A 7 -4.92 -0.28 -28.90
CA HIS A 7 -4.19 0.55 -27.96
C HIS A 7 -2.95 -0.17 -27.42
N GLY A 8 -1.94 0.60 -27.01
CA GLY A 8 -0.72 0.09 -26.40
C GLY A 8 -0.02 -0.97 -27.24
N GLU A 9 0.41 -2.04 -26.60
CA GLU A 9 1.14 -3.15 -27.21
C GLU A 9 0.35 -3.92 -28.27
N LEU A 10 -0.99 -3.82 -28.28
CA LEU A 10 -1.78 -4.46 -29.32
C LEU A 10 -1.49 -3.91 -30.72
N GLN A 11 -0.84 -2.75 -30.84
CA GLN A 11 -0.40 -2.20 -32.14
C GLN A 11 0.67 -3.05 -32.84
N GLN A 12 1.37 -3.93 -32.11
CA GLN A 12 2.29 -4.94 -32.72
C GLN A 12 1.55 -5.92 -33.66
N PHE A 13 0.24 -6.14 -33.44
CA PHE A 13 -0.58 -7.01 -34.29
C PHE A 13 -1.16 -6.28 -35.49
N GLY A 14 -0.85 -4.98 -35.71
CA GLY A 14 -1.18 -4.24 -36.91
C GLY A 14 -1.47 -2.76 -36.71
N ALA A 15 -2.04 -2.11 -37.75
CA ALA A 15 -2.30 -0.68 -37.74
C ALA A 15 -3.19 -0.28 -36.56
N LYS A 16 -2.94 0.90 -35.97
CA LYS A 16 -3.68 1.46 -34.83
C LYS A 16 -5.21 1.48 -35.06
N ARG A 17 -5.65 1.71 -36.28
CA ARG A 17 -7.07 1.68 -36.69
C ARG A 17 -7.23 0.83 -37.93
N ARG A 18 -8.26 -0.04 -37.93
CA ARG A 18 -8.62 -0.91 -39.06
C ARG A 18 -10.13 -0.98 -39.23
N GLU A 19 -10.57 -1.14 -40.46
CA GLU A 19 -11.95 -1.52 -40.78
C GLU A 19 -12.01 -3.02 -41.01
N VAL A 20 -12.91 -3.71 -40.31
CA VAL A 20 -13.04 -5.17 -40.43
C VAL A 20 -14.50 -5.60 -40.58
N PRO A 21 -14.79 -6.68 -41.32
CA PRO A 21 -16.13 -7.22 -41.45
C PRO A 21 -16.48 -8.07 -40.22
N ALA A 22 -16.92 -7.43 -39.17
CA ALA A 22 -17.19 -8.10 -37.90
C ALA A 22 -18.61 -7.91 -37.35
N ALA A 23 -19.52 -7.24 -38.12
CA ALA A 23 -20.92 -7.12 -37.74
C ALA A 23 -21.57 -8.51 -37.54
N GLY A 24 -22.24 -8.71 -36.40
CA GLY A 24 -22.83 -9.97 -35.99
C GLY A 24 -21.85 -10.92 -35.25
N ARG A 25 -20.58 -10.57 -35.10
CA ARG A 25 -19.62 -11.28 -34.24
C ARG A 25 -19.56 -10.64 -32.86
N THR A 26 -19.15 -11.41 -31.85
CA THR A 26 -18.85 -10.83 -30.55
C THR A 26 -17.52 -10.06 -30.58
N ALA A 27 -17.32 -9.17 -29.62
CA ALA A 27 -16.06 -8.45 -29.47
C ALA A 27 -14.86 -9.45 -29.37
N GLN A 28 -15.00 -10.49 -28.58
CA GLN A 28 -13.96 -11.53 -28.44
C GLN A 28 -13.73 -12.36 -29.71
N GLN A 29 -14.78 -12.68 -30.47
CA GLN A 29 -14.61 -13.36 -31.77
C GLN A 29 -13.91 -12.49 -32.81
N THR A 30 -14.11 -11.18 -32.71
CA THR A 30 -13.41 -10.19 -33.56
C THR A 30 -11.93 -10.16 -33.26
N VAL A 31 -11.53 -10.20 -31.99
CA VAL A 31 -10.11 -10.33 -31.56
C VAL A 31 -9.45 -11.55 -32.21
N GLY A 32 -10.09 -12.73 -32.12
CA GLY A 32 -9.58 -13.96 -32.74
C GLY A 32 -9.39 -13.82 -34.27
N SER A 33 -10.25 -13.06 -34.96
CA SER A 33 -10.15 -12.82 -36.40
C SER A 33 -8.99 -11.87 -36.80
N LEU A 34 -8.45 -11.12 -35.85
CA LEU A 34 -7.31 -10.21 -36.01
C LEU A 34 -5.96 -10.87 -35.71
N ALA A 35 -5.97 -12.17 -35.43
CA ALA A 35 -4.80 -12.94 -34.97
C ALA A 35 -4.16 -12.40 -33.67
N ILE A 36 -4.98 -11.72 -32.84
CA ILE A 36 -4.58 -11.27 -31.50
C ILE A 36 -4.86 -12.42 -30.53
N PRO A 37 -3.87 -12.91 -29.77
CA PRO A 37 -4.11 -13.93 -28.74
C PRO A 37 -5.17 -13.44 -27.73
N ALA A 38 -6.11 -14.30 -27.36
CA ALA A 38 -7.21 -13.91 -26.46
C ALA A 38 -6.70 -13.38 -25.08
N ALA A 39 -5.54 -13.81 -24.65
CA ALA A 39 -4.88 -13.35 -23.43
C ALA A 39 -4.32 -11.92 -23.52
N GLU A 40 -4.12 -11.40 -24.73
CA GLU A 40 -3.55 -10.07 -24.95
C GLU A 40 -4.59 -8.95 -24.93
N ALA A 41 -5.89 -9.25 -25.11
CA ALA A 41 -6.98 -8.26 -25.09
C ALA A 41 -7.79 -8.42 -23.80
N ALA A 42 -7.62 -7.50 -22.84
CA ALA A 42 -8.27 -7.58 -21.54
C ALA A 42 -9.56 -6.80 -21.42
N ALA A 43 -9.73 -5.73 -22.17
CA ALA A 43 -10.93 -4.93 -22.12
C ALA A 43 -11.42 -4.55 -23.52
N PHE A 44 -12.73 -4.51 -23.66
CA PHE A 44 -13.44 -4.16 -24.86
C PHE A 44 -14.24 -2.88 -24.62
N ILE A 45 -14.06 -1.88 -25.46
CA ILE A 45 -14.85 -0.66 -25.43
C ILE A 45 -15.60 -0.58 -26.77
N VAL A 46 -16.92 -0.50 -26.72
CA VAL A 46 -17.74 -0.34 -27.92
C VAL A 46 -18.42 1.03 -27.88
N ASN A 47 -18.15 1.87 -28.87
CA ASN A 47 -18.68 3.23 -28.96
C ASN A 47 -18.43 4.08 -27.69
N GLY A 48 -17.29 3.89 -27.02
CA GLY A 48 -16.90 4.60 -25.81
C GLY A 48 -17.40 3.99 -24.49
N GLU A 49 -18.14 2.88 -24.53
CA GLU A 49 -18.59 2.16 -23.33
C GLU A 49 -17.86 0.83 -23.17
N GLN A 50 -17.38 0.56 -21.97
CA GLN A 50 -16.73 -0.73 -21.66
C GLN A 50 -17.78 -1.84 -21.63
N VAL A 51 -17.51 -2.93 -22.35
CA VAL A 51 -18.43 -4.05 -22.52
C VAL A 51 -17.73 -5.39 -22.26
N GLU A 52 -18.52 -6.43 -22.04
CA GLU A 52 -18.03 -7.80 -21.95
C GLU A 52 -17.74 -8.39 -23.35
N GLY A 53 -16.77 -9.32 -23.42
CA GLY A 53 -16.31 -9.90 -24.69
C GLY A 53 -17.39 -10.63 -25.51
N TYR A 54 -18.53 -10.99 -24.91
CA TYR A 54 -19.66 -11.65 -25.59
C TYR A 54 -20.64 -10.67 -26.24
N VAL A 55 -20.45 -9.34 -26.10
CA VAL A 55 -21.30 -8.34 -26.75
C VAL A 55 -21.16 -8.44 -28.26
N VAL A 56 -22.32 -8.54 -28.96
CA VAL A 56 -22.39 -8.66 -30.42
C VAL A 56 -22.28 -7.28 -31.07
N LEU A 57 -21.31 -7.16 -31.97
CA LEU A 57 -21.03 -5.90 -32.68
C LEU A 57 -22.01 -5.70 -33.86
N ARG A 58 -22.37 -4.44 -34.09
CA ARG A 58 -23.25 -3.99 -35.17
C ARG A 58 -22.46 -3.26 -36.25
N ASP A 59 -23.04 -3.13 -37.41
CA ASP A 59 -22.43 -2.35 -38.49
C ASP A 59 -22.28 -0.87 -38.08
N GLY A 60 -21.12 -0.31 -38.31
CA GLY A 60 -20.75 1.05 -37.90
C GLY A 60 -20.20 1.20 -36.49
N ASP A 61 -20.17 0.13 -35.67
CA ASP A 61 -19.57 0.21 -34.31
C ASP A 61 -18.06 0.48 -34.38
N THR A 62 -17.59 1.17 -33.37
CA THR A 62 -16.14 1.30 -33.06
C THR A 62 -15.82 0.41 -31.88
N LEU A 63 -14.97 -0.61 -32.11
CA LEU A 63 -14.43 -1.49 -31.09
C LEU A 63 -13.01 -1.03 -30.75
N GLU A 64 -12.79 -0.59 -29.51
CA GLU A 64 -11.47 -0.32 -28.98
C GLU A 64 -11.00 -1.52 -28.16
N LEU A 65 -9.82 -2.00 -28.49
CA LEU A 65 -9.16 -3.09 -27.77
C LEU A 65 -8.06 -2.50 -26.90
N LEU A 66 -8.20 -2.70 -25.60
CA LEU A 66 -7.14 -2.41 -24.66
C LEU A 66 -6.33 -3.70 -24.44
N PRO A 67 -5.00 -3.59 -24.38
CA PRO A 67 -4.18 -4.76 -24.08
C PRO A 67 -4.63 -5.36 -22.75
N ALA A 68 -4.50 -6.68 -22.64
CA ALA A 68 -4.48 -7.28 -21.33
C ALA A 68 -3.46 -6.47 -20.53
N MET A 69 -3.89 -5.91 -19.41
CA MET A 69 -2.96 -5.41 -18.42
C MET A 69 -2.26 -6.62 -17.77
N THR A 70 -1.61 -7.44 -18.57
CA THR A 70 -0.37 -8.05 -18.17
C THR A 70 0.51 -6.85 -17.95
N GLY A 71 0.72 -6.48 -16.67
CA GLY A 71 1.66 -5.41 -16.37
C GLY A 71 2.81 -5.58 -17.32
N GLY A 72 3.04 -4.60 -18.20
CA GLY A 72 4.15 -4.66 -19.13
C GLY A 72 5.35 -5.14 -18.33
N GLU A 73 6.30 -5.88 -18.93
CA GLU A 73 7.44 -6.40 -18.18
C GLU A 73 8.18 -5.31 -17.38
N GLY A 74 7.75 -4.03 -17.45
CA GLY A 74 8.23 -2.88 -16.70
C GLY A 74 7.15 -2.13 -15.95
N GLY A 75 7.10 -2.22 -14.62
CA GLY A 75 6.41 -1.24 -13.78
C GLY A 75 7.07 0.14 -13.83
N ALA A 76 6.51 1.13 -13.13
CA ALA A 76 7.03 2.51 -13.11
C ALA A 76 8.50 2.63 -12.67
N LEU A 77 9.00 1.66 -11.93
CA LEU A 77 10.39 1.60 -11.43
C LEU A 77 11.19 0.47 -12.11
N ASP A 78 10.78 0.02 -13.28
CA ASP A 78 11.57 -0.95 -14.04
C ASP A 78 12.98 -0.41 -14.32
N GLY A 79 13.98 -1.30 -14.23
CA GLY A 79 15.40 -0.95 -14.34
C GLY A 79 15.99 -0.29 -13.09
N ILE A 80 15.19 0.07 -12.06
CA ILE A 80 15.70 0.57 -10.78
C ILE A 80 16.14 -0.59 -9.90
N ARG A 81 17.41 -0.54 -9.46
CA ARG A 81 18.03 -1.54 -8.59
C ARG A 81 18.08 -1.06 -7.15
N VAL A 82 17.49 -1.82 -6.24
CA VAL A 82 17.41 -1.50 -4.81
C VAL A 82 18.17 -2.55 -4.01
N VAL A 83 19.16 -2.11 -3.24
CA VAL A 83 19.80 -2.91 -2.20
C VAL A 83 19.01 -2.70 -0.90
N ASP A 84 18.38 -3.77 -0.44
CA ASP A 84 17.52 -3.79 0.74
C ASP A 84 18.29 -4.42 1.93
N LEU A 85 18.80 -3.57 2.81
CA LEU A 85 19.48 -3.97 4.07
C LEU A 85 18.52 -3.91 5.26
N THR A 86 17.22 -3.94 5.01
CA THR A 86 16.21 -3.72 6.05
C THR A 86 15.74 -5.03 6.70
N GLY A 87 15.19 -4.91 7.91
CA GLY A 87 14.54 -5.99 8.64
C GLY A 87 13.25 -5.52 9.31
N ALA A 88 12.52 -6.43 9.92
CA ALA A 88 11.25 -6.18 10.61
C ALA A 88 10.13 -5.68 9.66
N LEU A 89 9.70 -4.40 9.78
CA LEU A 89 8.53 -3.91 9.04
C LEU A 89 8.75 -2.60 8.26
N ALA A 90 9.14 -1.51 8.91
CA ALA A 90 9.13 -0.17 8.27
C ALA A 90 9.97 -0.12 6.98
N GLY A 91 11.22 -0.59 7.04
CA GLY A 91 12.08 -0.69 5.87
C GLY A 91 11.61 -1.71 4.84
N PRO A 92 11.30 -2.96 5.21
CA PRO A 92 10.76 -3.95 4.29
C PRO A 92 9.45 -3.52 3.61
N TYR A 93 8.59 -2.74 4.27
CA TYR A 93 7.38 -2.20 3.67
C TYR A 93 7.69 -1.12 2.62
N CYS A 94 8.69 -0.26 2.89
CA CYS A 94 9.20 0.68 1.89
C CYS A 94 9.68 -0.05 0.63
N THR A 95 10.56 -1.05 0.79
CA THR A 95 11.14 -1.78 -0.34
C THR A 95 10.13 -2.69 -1.04
N LEU A 96 9.08 -3.18 -0.33
CA LEU A 96 7.92 -3.84 -0.94
C LEU A 96 7.19 -2.90 -1.91
N MET A 97 6.93 -1.65 -1.50
CA MET A 97 6.25 -0.68 -2.36
C MET A 97 7.06 -0.40 -3.64
N LEU A 98 8.37 -0.29 -3.54
CA LEU A 98 9.26 -0.13 -4.70
C LEU A 98 9.25 -1.39 -5.59
N ALA A 99 9.32 -2.57 -4.97
CA ALA A 99 9.26 -3.85 -5.67
C ALA A 99 7.94 -4.03 -6.42
N ASP A 100 6.81 -3.71 -5.79
CA ASP A 100 5.48 -3.79 -6.40
C ASP A 100 5.35 -2.86 -7.63
N GLN A 101 6.10 -1.76 -7.68
CA GLN A 101 6.15 -0.82 -8.80
C GLN A 101 7.22 -1.18 -9.84
N GLY A 102 7.85 -2.33 -9.76
CA GLY A 102 8.76 -2.81 -10.81
C GLY A 102 10.24 -2.85 -10.45
N ALA A 103 10.66 -2.22 -9.35
CA ALA A 103 12.07 -2.22 -8.95
C ALA A 103 12.61 -3.65 -8.71
N ASP A 104 13.87 -3.87 -9.09
CA ASP A 104 14.62 -5.08 -8.75
C ASP A 104 15.20 -4.93 -7.35
N VAL A 105 14.57 -5.56 -6.36
CA VAL A 105 14.93 -5.44 -4.95
C VAL A 105 15.70 -6.67 -4.50
N VAL A 106 16.98 -6.47 -4.16
CA VAL A 106 17.86 -7.48 -3.59
C VAL A 106 17.93 -7.28 -2.08
N LYS A 107 17.25 -8.16 -1.35
CA LYS A 107 17.24 -8.18 0.11
C LYS A 107 18.44 -8.96 0.64
N ILE A 108 19.29 -8.27 1.41
CA ILE A 108 20.47 -8.85 2.03
C ILE A 108 20.11 -9.35 3.44
N GLU A 109 20.40 -10.60 3.68
CA GLU A 109 20.03 -11.29 4.91
C GLU A 109 21.23 -12.02 5.53
N ILE A 110 21.22 -12.16 6.85
CA ILE A 110 22.27 -12.87 7.60
C ILE A 110 22.19 -14.36 7.24
N PRO A 111 23.32 -15.02 6.87
CA PRO A 111 23.33 -16.45 6.65
C PRO A 111 22.76 -17.25 7.83
N GLY A 112 21.94 -18.24 7.55
CA GLY A 112 21.32 -19.15 8.53
C GLY A 112 20.12 -18.58 9.29
N THR A 113 20.10 -17.29 9.63
CA THR A 113 19.00 -16.69 10.42
C THR A 113 18.05 -15.80 9.59
N GLY A 114 18.59 -15.03 8.67
CA GLY A 114 17.79 -14.11 7.84
C GLY A 114 17.25 -12.91 8.62
N ASP A 115 16.18 -12.35 8.07
CA ASP A 115 15.37 -11.30 8.69
C ASP A 115 14.64 -11.84 9.93
N GLU A 116 14.62 -11.08 11.03
CA GLU A 116 13.93 -11.49 12.26
C GLU A 116 12.43 -11.79 12.05
N SER A 117 11.79 -11.11 11.07
CA SER A 117 10.39 -11.37 10.74
C SER A 117 10.14 -12.79 10.22
N ARG A 118 11.17 -13.53 9.78
CA ARG A 118 11.07 -14.96 9.44
C ARG A 118 10.71 -15.82 10.65
N HIS A 119 11.04 -15.33 11.86
CA HIS A 119 10.83 -16.03 13.12
C HIS A 119 9.61 -15.52 13.89
N TRP A 120 8.95 -14.46 13.42
CA TRP A 120 7.77 -13.91 14.07
C TRP A 120 6.53 -14.76 13.80
N ALA A 121 6.07 -15.40 14.85
CA ALA A 121 4.92 -16.30 14.79
C ALA A 121 4.31 -16.49 16.20
N PRO A 122 3.06 -16.95 16.33
CA PRO A 122 2.09 -17.36 15.31
C PRO A 122 1.52 -16.16 14.50
N PRO A 123 0.92 -16.38 13.29
CA PRO A 123 0.74 -17.67 12.64
C PRO A 123 1.89 -18.06 11.73
N HIS A 124 2.04 -19.37 11.49
CA HIS A 124 2.87 -19.93 10.42
C HIS A 124 2.00 -20.55 9.31
N ILE A 125 2.47 -20.47 8.08
CA ILE A 125 1.92 -21.21 6.94
C ILE A 125 2.95 -22.25 6.54
N LYS A 126 2.70 -23.52 6.86
CA LYS A 126 3.65 -24.63 6.63
C LYS A 126 5.08 -24.34 7.11
N GLY A 127 5.19 -23.78 8.31
CA GLY A 127 6.47 -23.47 8.95
C GLY A 127 7.09 -22.11 8.60
N ILE A 128 6.49 -21.34 7.67
CA ILE A 128 6.97 -20.01 7.31
C ILE A 128 6.12 -18.94 8.00
N SER A 129 6.75 -17.90 8.54
CA SER A 129 6.07 -16.77 9.18
C SER A 129 5.10 -16.08 8.19
N ALA A 130 3.83 -16.00 8.56
CA ALA A 130 2.86 -15.26 7.77
C ALA A 130 3.19 -13.75 7.70
N TYR A 131 3.87 -13.23 8.72
CA TYR A 131 4.33 -11.85 8.75
C TYR A 131 5.37 -11.58 7.65
N TYR A 132 6.40 -12.44 7.56
CA TYR A 132 7.40 -12.35 6.50
C TYR A 132 6.76 -12.45 5.11
N LEU A 133 5.82 -13.40 4.94
CA LEU A 133 5.12 -13.61 3.67
C LEU A 133 4.32 -12.38 3.24
N ALA A 134 3.78 -11.60 4.16
CA ALA A 134 2.94 -10.44 3.85
C ALA A 134 3.71 -9.26 3.25
N ILE A 135 5.03 -9.13 3.52
CA ILE A 135 5.79 -7.89 3.26
C ILE A 135 7.05 -8.08 2.39
N ASN A 136 7.31 -9.28 1.86
CA ASN A 136 8.54 -9.53 1.11
C ASN A 136 8.33 -10.10 -0.30
N ARG A 137 7.10 -10.04 -0.85
CA ARG A 137 6.87 -10.38 -2.27
C ARG A 137 7.69 -9.50 -3.21
N ASN A 138 7.93 -9.98 -4.41
CA ASN A 138 8.68 -9.29 -5.47
C ASN A 138 10.16 -9.02 -5.13
N LYS A 139 10.69 -9.54 -4.02
CA LYS A 139 12.10 -9.38 -3.65
C LYS A 139 12.91 -10.61 -3.99
N ARG A 140 14.22 -10.44 -4.13
CA ARG A 140 15.23 -11.51 -4.24
C ARG A 140 16.02 -11.56 -2.93
N SER A 141 16.11 -12.73 -2.28
CA SER A 141 16.88 -12.91 -1.04
C SER A 141 18.29 -13.39 -1.35
N VAL A 142 19.26 -12.69 -0.79
CA VAL A 142 20.70 -13.02 -0.83
C VAL A 142 21.21 -13.11 0.59
N THR A 143 21.77 -14.25 0.97
CA THR A 143 22.50 -14.34 2.23
C THR A 143 23.87 -13.68 2.11
N CYS A 144 24.26 -12.86 3.11
CA CYS A 144 25.54 -12.19 3.12
C CYS A 144 25.91 -11.75 4.55
N ASP A 145 27.03 -12.24 5.07
CA ASP A 145 27.56 -11.78 6.35
C ASP A 145 28.37 -10.49 6.16
N LEU A 146 27.79 -9.37 6.54
CA LEU A 146 28.43 -8.05 6.47
C LEU A 146 29.57 -7.86 7.51
N LYS A 147 29.81 -8.81 8.40
CA LYS A 147 30.99 -8.83 9.26
C LYS A 147 32.19 -9.52 8.58
N HIS A 148 31.90 -10.44 7.64
CA HIS A 148 32.93 -11.12 6.88
C HIS A 148 33.52 -10.20 5.79
N PRO A 149 34.87 -10.17 5.59
CA PRO A 149 35.51 -9.33 4.57
C PRO A 149 34.95 -9.55 3.15
N ASP A 150 34.71 -10.81 2.79
CA ASP A 150 34.18 -11.16 1.47
C ASP A 150 32.70 -10.77 1.33
N GLY A 151 31.89 -10.89 2.40
CA GLY A 151 30.53 -10.39 2.42
C GLY A 151 30.47 -8.88 2.20
N LYS A 152 31.41 -8.12 2.81
CA LYS A 152 31.53 -6.67 2.53
C LYS A 152 31.85 -6.40 1.06
N ARG A 153 32.71 -7.20 0.42
CA ARG A 153 33.01 -7.06 -1.02
C ARG A 153 31.78 -7.35 -1.90
N VAL A 154 30.94 -8.30 -1.50
CA VAL A 154 29.66 -8.53 -2.19
C VAL A 154 28.77 -7.29 -2.08
N LEU A 155 28.62 -6.72 -0.89
CA LEU A 155 27.82 -5.50 -0.70
C LEU A 155 28.40 -4.31 -1.49
N GLU A 156 29.70 -4.12 -1.53
CA GLU A 156 30.37 -3.08 -2.34
C GLU A 156 29.96 -3.17 -3.80
N ARG A 157 30.07 -4.38 -4.42
CA ARG A 157 29.66 -4.60 -5.81
C ARG A 157 28.17 -4.36 -6.07
N LEU A 158 27.31 -4.65 -5.08
CA LEU A 158 25.88 -4.33 -5.14
C LEU A 158 25.66 -2.82 -5.14
N ILE A 159 26.30 -2.09 -4.21
CA ILE A 159 26.19 -0.62 -4.08
C ILE A 159 26.69 0.08 -5.35
N GLU A 160 27.79 -0.36 -5.97
CA GLU A 160 28.32 0.20 -7.19
C GLU A 160 27.29 0.20 -8.34
N ARG A 161 26.34 -0.74 -8.32
CA ARG A 161 25.31 -0.93 -9.34
C ARG A 161 23.92 -0.48 -8.90
N ALA A 162 23.76 -0.10 -7.63
CA ALA A 162 22.48 0.25 -7.05
C ALA A 162 22.02 1.65 -7.47
N ASP A 163 20.73 1.80 -7.67
CA ASP A 163 20.07 3.10 -7.73
C ASP A 163 19.66 3.58 -6.35
N VAL A 164 19.33 2.65 -5.46
CA VAL A 164 18.85 2.92 -4.10
C VAL A 164 19.48 1.93 -3.13
N VAL A 165 19.89 2.42 -1.97
CA VAL A 165 20.29 1.62 -0.80
C VAL A 165 19.36 1.98 0.34
N VAL A 166 18.62 1.01 0.89
CA VAL A 166 17.69 1.23 2.02
C VAL A 166 18.17 0.42 3.20
N GLU A 167 18.26 1.05 4.37
CA GLU A 167 18.57 0.37 5.62
C GLU A 167 17.68 0.87 6.77
N ASN A 168 17.46 0.05 7.79
CA ASN A 168 16.75 0.44 9.01
C ASN A 168 17.43 -0.08 10.27
N TYR A 169 18.73 -0.19 10.25
CA TYR A 169 19.53 -0.48 11.45
C TYR A 169 19.46 0.67 12.46
N SER A 170 19.84 0.40 13.69
CA SER A 170 20.10 1.49 14.64
C SER A 170 21.16 2.44 14.09
N PRO A 171 21.01 3.77 14.28
CA PRO A 171 21.91 4.76 13.70
C PRO A 171 23.39 4.46 13.96
N GLY A 172 24.17 4.55 12.88
CA GLY A 172 25.60 4.28 12.87
C GLY A 172 26.01 2.80 12.76
N VAL A 173 25.09 1.83 12.71
CA VAL A 173 25.43 0.41 12.49
C VAL A 173 26.04 0.23 11.10
N LEU A 174 25.42 0.75 10.05
CA LEU A 174 25.94 0.64 8.69
C LEU A 174 27.35 1.26 8.56
N SER A 175 27.58 2.40 9.20
CA SER A 175 28.92 3.02 9.28
C SER A 175 29.95 2.13 10.00
N ARG A 176 29.57 1.47 11.11
CA ARG A 176 30.45 0.52 11.82
C ARG A 176 30.73 -0.74 11.00
N LEU A 177 29.83 -1.15 10.12
CA LEU A 177 30.06 -2.22 9.17
C LEU A 177 31.01 -1.82 8.04
N GLY A 178 31.37 -0.55 7.96
CA GLY A 178 32.31 0.00 7.00
C GLY A 178 31.69 0.76 5.83
N PHE A 179 30.40 1.07 5.91
CA PHE A 179 29.63 1.75 4.85
C PHE A 179 28.98 3.06 5.34
N PRO A 180 29.79 4.05 5.81
CA PRO A 180 29.26 5.38 6.06
C PRO A 180 28.81 6.04 4.75
N ASP A 181 27.90 7.01 4.81
CA ASP A 181 27.26 7.62 3.64
C ASP A 181 28.26 8.23 2.64
N ASP A 182 29.32 8.85 3.14
CA ASP A 182 30.38 9.42 2.31
C ASP A 182 31.13 8.34 1.51
N ARG A 183 31.36 7.16 2.10
CA ARG A 183 31.94 6.02 1.39
C ARG A 183 30.98 5.44 0.36
N VAL A 184 29.71 5.24 0.70
CA VAL A 184 28.69 4.77 -0.25
C VAL A 184 28.59 5.73 -1.43
N ARG A 185 28.57 7.04 -1.17
CA ARG A 185 28.56 8.08 -2.22
C ARG A 185 29.86 8.14 -3.04
N ALA A 186 30.99 7.80 -2.43
CA ALA A 186 32.27 7.71 -3.17
C ALA A 186 32.27 6.52 -4.14
N MET A 187 31.68 5.38 -3.74
CA MET A 187 31.51 4.20 -4.63
C MET A 187 30.49 4.47 -5.72
N ASN A 188 29.36 5.10 -5.37
CA ASN A 188 28.28 5.39 -6.31
C ASN A 188 27.61 6.73 -6.01
N ARG A 189 28.06 7.80 -6.68
CA ARG A 189 27.50 9.15 -6.52
C ARG A 189 26.03 9.25 -6.89
N ARG A 190 25.53 8.32 -7.71
CA ARG A 190 24.14 8.33 -8.18
C ARG A 190 23.18 7.60 -7.24
N ALA A 191 23.68 6.79 -6.30
CA ALA A 191 22.84 6.07 -5.38
C ALA A 191 22.06 7.00 -4.43
N VAL A 192 20.78 6.74 -4.27
CA VAL A 192 19.94 7.32 -3.22
C VAL A 192 20.12 6.43 -2.00
N ILE A 193 20.51 7.01 -0.87
CA ILE A 193 20.67 6.30 0.41
C ILE A 193 19.50 6.67 1.29
N CYS A 194 18.74 5.68 1.79
CA CYS A 194 17.59 5.92 2.64
C CYS A 194 17.75 5.18 3.97
N HIS A 195 17.84 5.96 5.03
CA HIS A 195 17.78 5.48 6.41
C HIS A 195 16.35 5.55 6.92
N VAL A 196 15.81 4.42 7.41
CA VAL A 196 14.49 4.36 8.06
C VAL A 196 14.73 4.09 9.55
N SER A 197 14.43 5.04 10.41
CA SER A 197 14.73 4.93 11.83
C SER A 197 13.56 5.40 12.72
N GLY A 198 13.62 5.12 14.01
CA GLY A 198 12.61 5.61 14.96
C GLY A 198 12.60 7.12 15.10
N PHE A 199 13.80 7.70 15.35
CA PHE A 199 13.93 9.08 15.82
C PHE A 199 15.00 9.92 15.06
N GLY A 200 15.54 9.41 13.97
CA GLY A 200 16.50 10.12 13.13
C GLY A 200 17.95 9.67 13.31
N GLN A 201 18.78 10.05 12.34
CA GLN A 201 20.22 9.71 12.31
C GLN A 201 21.05 10.59 13.24
N ASP A 202 20.50 11.71 13.72
CA ASP A 202 21.13 12.65 14.64
C ASP A 202 20.16 13.07 15.78
N GLY A 203 20.53 14.08 16.55
CA GLY A 203 19.70 14.65 17.60
C GLY A 203 19.54 13.79 18.86
N PRO A 204 18.66 14.22 19.80
CA PRO A 204 18.57 13.62 21.14
C PRO A 204 18.03 12.19 21.13
N GLY A 205 17.22 11.81 20.15
CA GLY A 205 16.62 10.49 20.02
C GLY A 205 17.47 9.45 19.29
N ARG A 206 18.62 9.83 18.73
CA ARG A 206 19.46 8.98 17.88
C ARG A 206 19.75 7.59 18.46
N ALA A 207 19.98 7.53 19.77
CA ALA A 207 20.35 6.28 20.45
C ALA A 207 19.16 5.54 21.07
N TRP A 208 17.93 6.03 20.89
CA TRP A 208 16.75 5.40 21.48
C TRP A 208 16.29 4.21 20.65
N ALA A 209 15.96 3.13 21.35
CA ALA A 209 15.31 1.99 20.71
C ALA A 209 13.87 2.37 20.30
N ALA A 210 13.44 1.92 19.13
CA ALA A 210 12.14 2.19 18.60
C ALA A 210 11.45 0.91 18.15
N TYR A 211 10.17 0.82 18.48
CA TYR A 211 9.19 -0.08 17.88
C TYR A 211 7.90 0.69 17.70
N ASP A 212 7.01 0.21 16.86
CA ASP A 212 5.76 0.84 16.49
C ASP A 212 4.99 1.42 17.68
N LEU A 213 4.73 0.60 18.73
CA LEU A 213 3.97 1.02 19.89
C LEU A 213 4.61 2.21 20.64
N VAL A 214 5.95 2.22 20.77
CA VAL A 214 6.67 3.31 21.42
C VAL A 214 6.50 4.60 20.64
N VAL A 215 6.62 4.52 19.32
CA VAL A 215 6.55 5.69 18.44
C VAL A 215 5.11 6.19 18.27
N GLN A 216 4.10 5.32 18.24
CA GLN A 216 2.69 5.73 18.29
C GLN A 216 2.40 6.56 19.56
N GLY A 217 2.95 6.13 20.71
CA GLY A 217 2.81 6.87 21.97
C GLY A 217 3.50 8.23 21.93
N MET A 218 4.78 8.26 21.58
CA MET A 218 5.58 9.48 21.52
C MET A 218 5.14 10.46 20.43
N GLY A 219 4.62 9.95 19.31
CA GLY A 219 4.12 10.74 18.19
C GLY A 219 2.72 11.33 18.41
N GLY A 220 2.09 11.11 19.57
CA GLY A 220 0.84 11.73 19.97
C GLY A 220 -0.43 11.05 19.45
N VAL A 221 -0.35 10.10 18.52
CA VAL A 221 -1.54 9.45 17.94
C VAL A 221 -2.34 8.69 18.98
N MET A 222 -1.67 8.00 19.93
CA MET A 222 -2.36 7.29 21.01
C MET A 222 -3.13 8.21 21.92
N SER A 223 -2.67 9.45 22.12
CA SER A 223 -3.37 10.44 22.96
C SER A 223 -4.69 10.93 22.36
N LEU A 224 -4.92 10.64 21.06
CA LEU A 224 -6.10 11.02 20.29
C LEU A 224 -7.02 9.84 20.00
N THR A 225 -6.56 8.61 20.26
CA THR A 225 -7.23 7.37 19.90
C THR A 225 -7.83 6.70 21.13
N GLY A 226 -9.11 6.36 21.07
CA GLY A 226 -9.82 5.68 22.16
C GLY A 226 -11.17 6.31 22.50
N PRO A 227 -11.89 5.73 23.47
CA PRO A 227 -13.14 6.25 23.95
C PRO A 227 -12.92 7.55 24.75
N PRO A 228 -13.91 8.47 24.78
CA PRO A 228 -13.84 9.68 25.59
C PRO A 228 -13.61 9.34 27.08
N GLY A 229 -12.57 9.94 27.67
CA GLY A 229 -12.22 9.73 29.07
C GLY A 229 -11.60 8.37 29.39
N GLY A 230 -11.34 7.54 28.37
CA GLY A 230 -10.64 6.27 28.52
C GLY A 230 -9.10 6.42 28.44
N ASP A 231 -8.40 5.30 28.69
CA ASP A 231 -6.95 5.22 28.53
C ASP A 231 -6.54 5.37 27.06
N PRO A 232 -5.33 5.88 26.77
CA PRO A 232 -4.77 5.91 25.43
C PRO A 232 -4.67 4.50 24.84
N VAL A 233 -5.09 4.33 23.60
CA VAL A 233 -5.00 3.04 22.89
C VAL A 233 -4.22 3.20 21.60
N MET A 234 -3.47 2.16 21.22
CA MET A 234 -2.78 2.13 19.94
C MET A 234 -3.77 1.91 18.79
N VAL A 235 -3.40 2.34 17.60
CA VAL A 235 -4.08 1.92 16.37
C VAL A 235 -3.82 0.42 16.15
N GLY A 236 -4.83 -0.34 15.79
CA GLY A 236 -4.78 -1.81 15.70
C GLY A 236 -3.92 -2.38 14.56
N VAL A 237 -3.15 -1.53 13.88
CA VAL A 237 -2.14 -1.88 12.86
C VAL A 237 -0.83 -1.18 13.19
N PRO A 238 0.34 -1.69 12.76
CA PRO A 238 1.65 -1.08 13.03
C PRO A 238 1.82 0.21 12.21
N GLN A 239 1.06 1.24 12.60
CA GLN A 239 0.90 2.48 11.84
C GLN A 239 2.18 3.29 11.75
N ALA A 240 3.01 3.33 12.81
CA ALA A 240 4.23 4.11 12.81
C ALA A 240 5.25 3.53 11.80
N ASP A 241 5.37 2.21 11.76
CA ASP A 241 6.20 1.51 10.79
C ASP A 241 5.72 1.73 9.35
N MET A 242 4.43 1.49 9.11
CA MET A 242 3.87 1.56 7.75
C MET A 242 3.95 2.97 7.18
N VAL A 243 3.63 3.99 7.97
CA VAL A 243 3.70 5.40 7.53
C VAL A 243 5.14 5.82 7.26
N ALA A 244 6.09 5.40 8.10
CA ALA A 244 7.52 5.64 7.83
C ALA A 244 7.96 4.99 6.51
N GLY A 245 7.57 3.73 6.27
CA GLY A 245 7.83 3.04 5.01
C GLY A 245 7.23 3.75 3.80
N MET A 246 6.00 4.25 3.90
CA MET A 246 5.34 5.02 2.84
C MET A 246 6.09 6.33 2.55
N PHE A 247 6.45 7.10 3.57
CA PHE A 247 7.23 8.34 3.38
C PHE A 247 8.63 8.06 2.84
N ALA A 248 9.28 6.99 3.29
CA ALA A 248 10.56 6.58 2.73
C ALA A 248 10.46 6.25 1.24
N ALA A 249 9.47 5.46 0.83
CA ALA A 249 9.24 5.14 -0.58
C ALA A 249 8.94 6.40 -1.41
N PHE A 250 8.08 7.29 -0.91
CA PHE A 250 7.80 8.58 -1.56
C PHE A 250 9.06 9.44 -1.71
N ALA A 251 9.88 9.54 -0.65
CA ALA A 251 11.12 10.32 -0.68
C ALA A 251 12.15 9.71 -1.65
N ILE A 252 12.25 8.38 -1.72
CA ILE A 252 13.12 7.67 -2.67
C ILE A 252 12.71 8.00 -4.10
N VAL A 253 11.42 7.87 -4.45
CA VAL A 253 10.94 8.21 -5.80
C VAL A 253 11.18 9.67 -6.13
N SER A 254 10.94 10.59 -5.18
CA SER A 254 11.25 12.01 -5.34
C SER A 254 12.75 12.27 -5.55
N ALA A 255 13.61 11.53 -4.86
CA ALA A 255 15.07 11.64 -5.03
C ALA A 255 15.54 11.08 -6.37
N LEU A 256 14.95 9.98 -6.85
CA LEU A 256 15.20 9.42 -8.17
C LEU A 256 14.80 10.41 -9.26
N GLU A 257 13.66 11.09 -9.14
CA GLU A 257 13.24 12.14 -10.06
C GLU A 257 14.19 13.35 -10.00
N ALA A 258 14.55 13.81 -8.81
CA ALA A 258 15.53 14.90 -8.65
C ALA A 258 16.88 14.56 -9.30
N ARG A 259 17.30 13.29 -9.24
CA ARG A 259 18.54 12.78 -9.83
C ARG A 259 18.59 12.97 -11.35
N HIS A 260 17.47 12.97 -12.06
CA HIS A 260 17.43 13.25 -13.51
C HIS A 260 17.95 14.65 -13.82
N ARG A 261 17.73 15.63 -12.92
CA ARG A 261 18.20 17.02 -13.09
C ARG A 261 19.59 17.23 -12.50
N THR A 262 19.87 16.61 -11.34
CA THR A 262 21.12 16.87 -10.59
C THR A 262 22.27 15.96 -10.99
N GLY A 263 21.99 14.84 -11.64
CA GLY A 263 22.96 13.78 -11.95
C GLY A 263 23.48 13.02 -10.73
N ALA A 264 23.00 13.32 -9.52
CA ALA A 264 23.48 12.74 -8.26
C ALA A 264 22.31 12.25 -7.40
N GLY A 265 22.54 11.16 -6.65
CA GLY A 265 21.67 10.71 -5.56
C GLY A 265 21.84 11.61 -4.32
N GLN A 266 21.09 11.29 -3.29
CA GLN A 266 21.11 12.01 -2.01
C GLN A 266 20.85 11.06 -0.83
N VAL A 267 21.10 11.55 0.37
CA VAL A 267 20.76 10.84 1.62
C VAL A 267 19.38 11.28 2.09
N ILE A 268 18.58 10.31 2.51
CA ILE A 268 17.24 10.49 3.06
C ILE A 268 17.24 9.94 4.49
N ASP A 269 16.75 10.72 5.44
CA ASP A 269 16.45 10.29 6.81
C ASP A 269 14.94 10.27 6.99
N ALA A 270 14.35 9.08 6.95
CA ALA A 270 12.91 8.85 7.11
C ALA A 270 12.64 8.32 8.52
N THR A 271 11.93 9.11 9.34
CA THR A 271 11.72 8.76 10.73
C THR A 271 10.30 8.31 11.02
N MET A 272 10.15 7.29 11.87
CA MET A 272 8.83 6.85 12.33
C MET A 272 8.11 7.97 13.09
N ILE A 273 8.83 8.72 13.94
CA ILE A 273 8.26 9.85 14.70
C ILE A 273 7.77 10.96 13.77
N GLY A 274 8.52 11.27 12.71
CA GLY A 274 8.13 12.25 11.69
C GLY A 274 6.84 11.86 10.99
N GLY A 275 6.71 10.57 10.64
CA GLY A 275 5.48 10.00 10.08
C GLY A 275 4.28 10.18 11.01
N GLN A 276 4.44 9.91 12.30
CA GLN A 276 3.36 10.09 13.29
C GLN A 276 2.96 11.56 13.45
N VAL A 277 3.95 12.46 13.55
CA VAL A 277 3.67 13.92 13.67
C VAL A 277 2.93 14.43 12.42
N ALA A 278 3.30 13.97 11.22
CA ALA A 278 2.59 14.34 9.99
C ALA A 278 1.10 13.95 10.01
N LEU A 279 0.75 12.82 10.64
CA LEU A 279 -0.64 12.39 10.79
C LEU A 279 -1.47 13.27 11.74
N LEU A 280 -0.87 14.03 12.64
CA LEU A 280 -1.60 14.88 13.57
C LEU A 280 -2.41 15.97 12.86
N SER A 281 -1.98 16.45 11.70
CA SER A 281 -2.74 17.29 10.76
C SER A 281 -3.67 18.30 11.45
N ARG A 282 -4.99 18.10 11.35
CA ARG A 282 -6.03 18.96 11.95
C ARG A 282 -5.91 19.12 13.47
N GLN A 283 -5.49 18.09 14.18
CA GLN A 283 -5.37 18.17 15.65
C GLN A 283 -4.18 19.04 16.07
N ALA A 284 -3.07 18.96 15.32
CA ALA A 284 -1.96 19.88 15.49
C ALA A 284 -2.35 21.33 15.17
N ALA A 285 -3.10 21.54 14.08
CA ALA A 285 -3.61 22.87 13.73
C ALA A 285 -4.49 23.47 14.85
N ARG A 286 -5.35 22.66 15.47
CA ARG A 286 -6.17 23.09 16.62
C ARG A 286 -5.30 23.50 17.82
N TYR A 287 -4.31 22.67 18.16
CA TYR A 287 -3.38 22.98 19.24
C TYR A 287 -2.59 24.27 18.98
N PHE A 288 -2.09 24.47 17.77
CA PHE A 288 -1.33 25.67 17.41
C PHE A 288 -2.20 26.93 17.33
N ALA A 289 -3.51 26.80 17.06
CA ALA A 289 -4.40 27.95 16.94
C ALA A 289 -4.77 28.57 18.30
N ASP A 290 -5.03 27.78 19.32
CA ASP A 290 -5.57 28.24 20.58
C ASP A 290 -5.00 27.56 21.84
N GLY A 291 -4.01 26.69 21.69
CA GLY A 291 -3.42 25.91 22.77
C GLY A 291 -4.29 24.77 23.29
N THR A 292 -5.44 24.51 22.67
CA THR A 292 -6.32 23.40 23.10
C THR A 292 -5.64 22.07 22.85
N VAL A 293 -5.43 21.31 23.93
CA VAL A 293 -4.88 19.93 23.84
C VAL A 293 -6.02 18.97 23.49
N PRO A 294 -6.03 18.39 22.27
CA PRO A 294 -7.07 17.44 21.89
C PRO A 294 -7.06 16.19 22.77
N ARG A 295 -8.21 15.56 22.94
CA ARG A 295 -8.42 14.33 23.71
C ARG A 295 -9.11 13.30 22.82
N PRO A 296 -9.12 12.02 23.20
CA PRO A 296 -9.89 11.02 22.48
C PRO A 296 -11.39 11.38 22.48
N GLU A 297 -11.97 11.41 21.30
CA GLU A 297 -13.40 11.73 21.08
C GLU A 297 -14.20 10.46 20.71
N GLY A 298 -13.56 9.30 20.65
CA GLY A 298 -14.17 8.07 20.15
C GLY A 298 -14.53 8.17 18.68
N ASN A 299 -15.65 7.55 18.31
CA ASN A 299 -16.13 7.50 16.93
C ASN A 299 -17.12 8.63 16.61
N VAL A 300 -16.90 9.85 17.12
CA VAL A 300 -17.79 10.99 16.90
C VAL A 300 -17.00 12.19 16.33
N HIS A 301 -17.67 13.00 15.52
CA HIS A 301 -17.10 14.27 15.09
C HIS A 301 -17.48 15.38 16.07
N ALA A 302 -16.51 16.16 16.54
CA ALA A 302 -16.73 17.18 17.56
C ALA A 302 -17.75 18.25 17.15
N SER A 303 -17.73 18.69 15.89
CA SER A 303 -18.46 19.86 15.39
C SER A 303 -19.49 19.58 14.28
N ILE A 304 -19.77 18.31 13.98
CA ILE A 304 -20.77 17.90 12.98
C ILE A 304 -21.68 16.83 13.57
N VAL A 305 -23.00 16.99 13.42
CA VAL A 305 -24.01 16.05 13.97
C VAL A 305 -25.15 15.84 12.98
N PRO A 306 -25.51 14.57 12.67
CA PRO A 306 -24.82 13.34 13.06
C PRO A 306 -23.61 13.04 12.17
N TYR A 307 -22.48 12.75 12.79
CA TYR A 307 -21.28 12.23 12.13
C TYR A 307 -20.59 11.31 13.12
N GLN A 308 -20.99 10.04 13.13
CA GLN A 308 -20.52 9.08 14.13
C GLN A 308 -20.87 7.63 13.81
N THR A 309 -20.39 6.72 14.66
CA THR A 309 -20.79 5.32 14.66
C THR A 309 -22.10 5.13 15.40
N PHE A 310 -22.98 4.32 14.82
CA PHE A 310 -24.23 3.83 15.42
C PHE A 310 -24.24 2.31 15.50
N ARG A 311 -24.88 1.78 16.54
CA ARG A 311 -25.10 0.36 16.69
C ARG A 311 -26.40 -0.04 15.98
N ALA A 312 -26.30 -0.91 14.98
CA ALA A 312 -27.42 -1.61 14.35
C ALA A 312 -27.75 -2.92 15.11
N ALA A 313 -28.76 -3.66 14.68
CA ALA A 313 -29.16 -4.88 15.34
C ALA A 313 -28.06 -5.97 15.38
N ASP A 314 -27.23 -6.03 14.32
CA ASP A 314 -26.24 -7.07 14.06
C ASP A 314 -24.81 -6.55 13.85
N GLY A 315 -24.52 -5.31 14.28
CA GLY A 315 -23.19 -4.73 14.12
C GLY A 315 -23.16 -3.22 14.23
N PHE A 316 -22.19 -2.58 13.57
CA PHE A 316 -21.99 -1.12 13.63
C PHE A 316 -21.96 -0.52 12.24
N VAL A 317 -22.46 0.72 12.14
CA VAL A 317 -22.45 1.53 10.92
C VAL A 317 -21.94 2.94 11.23
N ASN A 318 -21.15 3.52 10.34
CA ASN A 318 -20.79 4.92 10.36
C ASN A 318 -21.79 5.71 9.50
N ILE A 319 -22.36 6.79 10.03
CA ILE A 319 -23.28 7.70 9.32
C ILE A 319 -22.70 9.11 9.41
N CYS A 320 -22.56 9.79 8.24
CA CYS A 320 -21.90 11.07 8.14
C CYS A 320 -22.78 12.10 7.42
N CYS A 321 -23.44 13.00 8.17
CA CYS A 321 -24.25 14.07 7.61
C CYS A 321 -23.56 15.43 7.79
N ALA A 322 -22.73 15.81 6.81
CA ALA A 322 -21.92 17.03 6.88
C ALA A 322 -22.70 18.34 6.64
N ASN A 323 -23.95 18.25 6.18
CA ASN A 323 -24.79 19.42 5.89
C ASN A 323 -26.28 19.12 6.09
N ASN A 324 -27.12 20.16 5.99
CA ASN A 324 -28.56 20.05 6.22
C ASN A 324 -29.26 19.15 5.20
N ALA A 325 -28.85 19.18 3.92
CA ALA A 325 -29.45 18.34 2.90
C ALA A 325 -29.19 16.84 3.14
N LEU A 326 -28.00 16.49 3.68
CA LEU A 326 -27.70 15.13 4.09
C LEU A 326 -28.51 14.70 5.32
N PHE A 327 -28.70 15.62 6.27
CA PHE A 327 -29.53 15.35 7.44
C PHE A 327 -31.00 15.13 7.07
N GLU A 328 -31.56 15.93 6.15
CA GLU A 328 -32.91 15.75 5.63
C GLU A 328 -33.07 14.37 4.97
N ARG A 329 -32.13 14.01 4.10
CA ARG A 329 -32.15 12.69 3.43
C ARG A 329 -32.02 11.55 4.42
N LEU A 330 -31.17 11.68 5.44
CA LEU A 330 -31.09 10.70 6.53
C LEU A 330 -32.45 10.50 7.19
N CYS A 331 -33.07 11.59 7.67
CA CYS A 331 -34.35 11.53 8.39
C CYS A 331 -35.43 10.82 7.56
N ARG A 332 -35.55 11.19 6.27
CA ARG A 332 -36.51 10.54 5.36
C ARG A 332 -36.20 9.06 5.13
N ALA A 333 -34.93 8.70 4.96
CA ALA A 333 -34.53 7.33 4.66
C ALA A 333 -34.74 6.36 5.82
N ILE A 334 -34.76 6.84 7.05
CA ILE A 334 -34.94 6.00 8.24
C ILE A 334 -36.23 6.31 9.02
N ASP A 335 -37.19 6.92 8.36
CA ASP A 335 -38.53 7.20 8.90
C ASP A 335 -38.48 8.02 10.23
N LEU A 336 -37.79 9.17 10.20
CA LEU A 336 -37.64 10.14 11.29
C LEU A 336 -37.91 11.57 10.80
N GLU A 337 -38.87 11.78 9.90
CA GLU A 337 -39.21 13.07 9.30
C GLU A 337 -39.64 14.10 10.36
N GLU A 338 -40.20 13.66 11.44
CA GLU A 338 -40.60 14.54 12.57
C GLU A 338 -39.41 15.33 13.17
N LEU A 339 -38.17 14.84 12.96
CA LEU A 339 -36.96 15.59 13.37
C LEU A 339 -36.72 16.84 12.52
N LEU A 340 -37.27 16.89 11.30
CA LEU A 340 -37.12 18.04 10.39
C LEU A 340 -37.99 19.21 10.79
N GLU A 341 -39.08 18.94 11.50
CA GLU A 341 -40.02 19.97 12.02
C GLU A 341 -39.55 20.56 13.36
N ASP A 342 -38.58 19.94 14.01
CA ASP A 342 -38.04 20.38 15.29
C ASP A 342 -36.94 21.44 15.09
N GLY A 343 -37.22 22.68 15.42
CA GLY A 343 -36.29 23.82 15.28
C GLY A 343 -34.94 23.62 15.98
N ARG A 344 -34.84 22.70 16.95
CA ARG A 344 -33.58 22.35 17.61
C ARG A 344 -32.60 21.65 16.65
N PHE A 345 -33.06 21.15 15.49
CA PHE A 345 -32.25 20.41 14.54
C PHE A 345 -32.13 21.09 13.17
N ALA A 346 -32.62 22.33 13.04
CA ALA A 346 -32.71 23.06 11.77
C ALA A 346 -31.36 23.26 11.07
N ASP A 347 -30.29 23.44 11.81
CA ASP A 347 -28.93 23.61 11.29
C ASP A 347 -27.93 22.84 12.13
N ASN A 348 -26.68 22.73 11.60
CA ASN A 348 -25.64 21.97 12.28
C ASN A 348 -25.26 22.50 13.65
N ALA A 349 -25.23 23.83 13.83
CA ALA A 349 -24.90 24.44 15.14
C ALA A 349 -25.93 24.07 16.20
N SER A 350 -27.22 24.14 15.84
CA SER A 350 -28.33 23.70 16.66
C SER A 350 -28.29 22.22 16.98
N ARG A 351 -27.96 21.36 15.98
CA ARG A 351 -27.81 19.93 16.20
C ARG A 351 -26.62 19.58 17.10
N VAL A 352 -25.51 20.31 17.00
CA VAL A 352 -24.35 20.15 17.90
C VAL A 352 -24.76 20.49 19.34
N LYS A 353 -25.51 21.58 19.55
CA LYS A 353 -26.02 22.02 20.87
C LYS A 353 -27.00 21.02 21.49
N HIS A 354 -27.80 20.35 20.67
CA HIS A 354 -28.81 19.40 21.10
C HIS A 354 -28.48 17.93 20.75
N ARG A 355 -27.18 17.64 20.69
CA ARG A 355 -26.66 16.29 20.36
C ARG A 355 -27.21 15.19 21.26
N ASP A 356 -27.30 15.49 22.54
CA ASP A 356 -27.82 14.62 23.62
C ASP A 356 -29.29 14.22 23.44
N VAL A 357 -30.06 15.02 22.70
CA VAL A 357 -31.44 14.71 22.34
C VAL A 357 -31.52 14.02 20.96
N LEU A 358 -30.79 14.50 19.97
CA LEU A 358 -30.86 14.02 18.58
C LEU A 358 -30.27 12.63 18.40
N VAL A 359 -29.04 12.42 18.90
CA VAL A 359 -28.30 11.19 18.67
C VAL A 359 -29.03 9.95 19.22
N PRO A 360 -29.60 9.96 20.44
CA PRO A 360 -30.36 8.82 20.94
C PRO A 360 -31.58 8.44 20.09
N ARG A 361 -32.27 9.43 19.48
CA ARG A 361 -33.42 9.16 18.59
C ARG A 361 -32.98 8.41 17.32
N ILE A 362 -31.89 8.90 16.67
CA ILE A 362 -31.32 8.24 15.52
C ILE A 362 -30.80 6.83 15.92
N ALA A 363 -30.10 6.74 17.05
CA ALA A 363 -29.56 5.48 17.56
C ALA A 363 -30.65 4.42 17.80
N ALA A 364 -31.78 4.80 18.40
CA ALA A 364 -32.90 3.90 18.63
C ALA A 364 -33.48 3.37 17.32
N ARG A 365 -33.61 4.22 16.30
CA ARG A 365 -34.13 3.84 14.99
C ARG A 365 -33.16 2.91 14.25
N VAL A 366 -31.86 3.24 14.23
CA VAL A 366 -30.80 2.43 13.61
C VAL A 366 -30.67 1.08 14.31
N HIS A 367 -30.77 1.04 15.64
CA HIS A 367 -30.69 -0.22 16.41
C HIS A 367 -31.80 -1.21 16.07
N GLY A 368 -32.96 -0.74 15.63
CA GLY A 368 -34.07 -1.58 15.20
C GLY A 368 -33.89 -2.20 13.78
N MET A 369 -32.81 -1.88 13.07
CA MET A 369 -32.57 -2.35 11.71
C MET A 369 -31.28 -3.18 11.62
N ALA A 370 -31.23 -4.12 10.69
CA ALA A 370 -29.99 -4.84 10.38
C ALA A 370 -28.97 -3.92 9.69
N LYS A 371 -27.67 -4.11 9.95
CA LYS A 371 -26.54 -3.36 9.38
C LYS A 371 -26.68 -3.16 7.86
N GLY A 372 -26.97 -4.26 7.13
CA GLY A 372 -27.15 -4.23 5.69
C GLY A 372 -28.34 -3.39 5.22
N GLU A 373 -29.45 -3.39 5.98
CA GLU A 373 -30.64 -2.59 5.67
C GLU A 373 -30.35 -1.09 5.83
N VAL A 374 -29.72 -0.69 6.93
CA VAL A 374 -29.30 0.71 7.15
C VAL A 374 -28.43 1.20 6.01
N VAL A 375 -27.40 0.42 5.65
CA VAL A 375 -26.48 0.77 4.59
C VAL A 375 -27.19 0.90 3.24
N ARG A 376 -28.08 -0.02 2.89
CA ARG A 376 -28.84 0.05 1.65
C ARG A 376 -29.72 1.30 1.59
N LYS A 377 -30.60 1.52 2.59
CA LYS A 377 -31.51 2.68 2.64
C LYS A 377 -30.77 4.01 2.52
N LEU A 378 -29.67 4.16 3.25
CA LEU A 378 -28.93 5.41 3.27
C LEU A 378 -28.10 5.64 1.99
N ARG A 379 -27.55 4.58 1.38
CA ARG A 379 -26.90 4.69 0.06
C ARG A 379 -27.89 5.08 -1.03
N GLU A 380 -29.08 4.48 -1.07
CA GLU A 380 -30.16 4.83 -2.00
C GLU A 380 -30.59 6.30 -1.86
N ALA A 381 -30.54 6.84 -0.62
CA ALA A 381 -30.79 8.26 -0.33
C ALA A 381 -29.57 9.18 -0.55
N ASN A 382 -28.44 8.66 -1.06
CA ASN A 382 -27.17 9.38 -1.19
C ASN A 382 -26.70 10.03 0.13
N VAL A 383 -26.82 9.32 1.25
CA VAL A 383 -26.24 9.68 2.54
C VAL A 383 -24.95 8.87 2.73
N PRO A 384 -23.82 9.50 3.01
CA PRO A 384 -22.57 8.80 3.31
C PRO A 384 -22.73 7.84 4.49
N VAL A 385 -22.62 6.55 4.22
CA VAL A 385 -22.79 5.47 5.19
C VAL A 385 -21.89 4.29 4.83
N GLY A 386 -21.36 3.61 5.83
CA GLY A 386 -20.63 2.36 5.66
C GLY A 386 -20.71 1.49 6.91
N PRO A 387 -20.68 0.17 6.75
CA PRO A 387 -20.57 -0.74 7.88
C PRO A 387 -19.16 -0.70 8.48
N ILE A 388 -19.03 -1.09 9.74
CA ILE A 388 -17.71 -1.47 10.29
C ILE A 388 -17.55 -2.96 10.01
N HIS A 389 -16.58 -3.26 9.15
CA HIS A 389 -16.24 -4.63 8.73
C HIS A 389 -15.17 -5.23 9.63
N ASP A 390 -15.28 -6.53 9.88
CA ASP A 390 -14.15 -7.34 10.30
C ASP A 390 -13.27 -7.74 9.09
N LEU A 391 -12.13 -8.40 9.33
CA LEU A 391 -11.20 -8.78 8.25
C LEU A 391 -11.82 -9.79 7.26
N ALA A 392 -12.71 -10.65 7.70
CA ALA A 392 -13.39 -11.58 6.80
C ALA A 392 -14.38 -10.83 5.89
N GLU A 393 -15.10 -9.86 6.44
CA GLU A 393 -15.99 -8.99 5.69
C GLU A 393 -15.22 -8.10 4.71
N VAL A 394 -14.08 -7.49 5.13
CA VAL A 394 -13.23 -6.66 4.25
C VAL A 394 -12.77 -7.44 3.02
N PHE A 395 -12.20 -8.64 3.19
CA PHE A 395 -11.68 -9.44 2.07
C PHE A 395 -12.77 -10.13 1.24
N ASN A 396 -14.03 -10.08 1.68
CA ASN A 396 -15.18 -10.49 0.91
C ASN A 396 -15.99 -9.33 0.30
N ASP A 397 -15.67 -8.08 0.65
CA ASP A 397 -16.35 -6.89 0.14
C ASP A 397 -16.18 -6.77 -1.39
N PRO A 398 -17.28 -6.57 -2.14
CA PRO A 398 -17.20 -6.47 -3.60
C PRO A 398 -16.36 -5.30 -4.10
N VAL A 399 -16.25 -4.19 -3.38
CA VAL A 399 -15.38 -3.05 -3.75
C VAL A 399 -13.92 -3.46 -3.60
N VAL A 400 -13.55 -4.12 -2.50
CA VAL A 400 -12.18 -4.59 -2.24
C VAL A 400 -11.75 -5.59 -3.33
N ARG A 401 -12.65 -6.51 -3.71
CA ARG A 401 -12.40 -7.48 -4.78
C ARG A 401 -12.31 -6.82 -6.15
N HIS A 402 -13.23 -5.91 -6.49
CA HIS A 402 -13.22 -5.18 -7.75
C HIS A 402 -11.93 -4.34 -7.90
N LEU A 403 -11.47 -3.73 -6.83
CA LEU A 403 -10.23 -2.95 -6.83
C LEU A 403 -8.96 -3.82 -6.87
N GLY A 404 -9.08 -5.15 -6.76
CA GLY A 404 -7.93 -6.06 -6.80
C GLY A 404 -7.00 -5.92 -5.59
N LEU A 405 -7.56 -5.56 -4.42
CA LEU A 405 -6.78 -5.29 -3.21
C LEU A 405 -6.39 -6.55 -2.43
N ILE A 406 -6.40 -7.69 -3.09
CA ILE A 406 -5.93 -8.98 -2.57
C ILE A 406 -4.86 -9.49 -3.53
N ALA A 407 -3.62 -9.55 -3.08
CA ALA A 407 -2.54 -10.21 -3.78
C ALA A 407 -2.61 -11.72 -3.52
N GLU A 408 -2.47 -12.52 -4.57
CA GLU A 408 -2.34 -13.97 -4.47
C GLU A 408 -1.09 -14.41 -5.23
N VAL A 409 -0.28 -15.27 -4.63
CA VAL A 409 0.94 -15.78 -5.25
C VAL A 409 1.21 -17.22 -4.78
N ASP A 410 1.69 -18.07 -5.69
CA ASP A 410 2.06 -19.44 -5.35
C ASP A 410 3.50 -19.47 -4.82
N HIS A 411 3.62 -19.79 -3.52
CA HIS A 411 4.91 -19.92 -2.84
C HIS A 411 5.34 -21.41 -2.82
N PRO A 412 6.61 -21.73 -3.12
CA PRO A 412 7.05 -23.12 -3.30
C PRO A 412 6.82 -24.01 -2.08
N VAL A 413 6.85 -23.46 -0.87
CA VAL A 413 6.65 -24.21 0.38
C VAL A 413 5.29 -23.92 1.00
N ALA A 414 4.93 -22.63 1.18
CA ALA A 414 3.66 -22.25 1.82
C ALA A 414 2.42 -22.59 0.98
N GLY A 415 2.58 -22.79 -0.34
CA GLY A 415 1.49 -22.93 -1.29
C GLY A 415 0.88 -21.57 -1.63
N ARG A 416 -0.42 -21.51 -1.91
CA ARG A 416 -1.07 -20.25 -2.27
C ARG A 416 -1.12 -19.30 -1.09
N VAL A 417 -0.40 -18.20 -1.18
CA VAL A 417 -0.31 -17.14 -0.17
C VAL A 417 -1.20 -15.98 -0.59
N ARG A 418 -1.93 -15.43 0.37
CA ARG A 418 -2.75 -14.23 0.19
C ARG A 418 -2.24 -13.12 1.10
N ALA A 419 -2.20 -11.91 0.58
CA ALA A 419 -1.79 -10.71 1.32
C ALA A 419 -2.56 -9.49 0.82
N PRO A 420 -2.53 -8.34 1.52
CA PRO A 420 -3.02 -7.08 0.96
C PRO A 420 -2.35 -6.79 -0.38
N GLY A 421 -3.15 -6.41 -1.37
CA GLY A 421 -2.71 -6.13 -2.74
C GLY A 421 -2.05 -4.75 -2.87
N ILE A 422 -1.82 -4.35 -4.12
CA ILE A 422 -1.24 -3.04 -4.45
C ILE A 422 -2.38 -2.01 -4.41
N PRO A 423 -2.29 -0.97 -3.54
CA PRO A 423 -3.42 -0.07 -3.31
C PRO A 423 -3.62 0.99 -4.40
N VAL A 424 -2.68 1.13 -5.32
CA VAL A 424 -2.68 2.16 -6.37
C VAL A 424 -2.70 1.49 -7.75
N ARG A 425 -3.56 1.97 -8.62
CA ARG A 425 -3.62 1.58 -10.03
C ARG A 425 -3.04 2.68 -10.89
N MET A 426 -2.11 2.34 -11.77
CA MET A 426 -1.52 3.24 -12.76
C MET A 426 -1.87 2.72 -14.15
N SER A 427 -2.33 3.60 -15.04
CA SER A 427 -2.87 3.21 -16.35
C SER A 427 -1.80 2.65 -17.30
N GLU A 428 -0.59 3.23 -17.28
CA GLU A 428 0.46 2.90 -18.24
C GLU A 428 1.54 1.98 -17.67
N THR A 429 1.81 2.08 -16.36
CA THR A 429 2.87 1.34 -15.67
C THR A 429 2.32 0.72 -14.39
N PRO A 430 1.34 -0.20 -14.48
CA PRO A 430 0.70 -0.77 -13.30
C PRO A 430 1.69 -1.56 -12.46
N GLY A 431 1.56 -1.44 -11.15
CA GLY A 431 2.26 -2.32 -10.21
C GLY A 431 1.76 -3.77 -10.35
N SER A 432 2.64 -4.74 -10.10
CA SER A 432 2.32 -6.16 -10.28
C SER A 432 2.94 -7.05 -9.21
N VAL A 433 2.30 -8.19 -8.94
CA VAL A 433 2.83 -9.25 -8.07
C VAL A 433 3.49 -10.29 -8.96
N ARG A 434 4.82 -10.22 -9.08
CA ARG A 434 5.61 -11.03 -10.00
C ARG A 434 6.27 -12.24 -9.37
N ARG A 435 6.63 -12.14 -8.09
CA ARG A 435 7.37 -13.16 -7.34
C ARG A 435 6.78 -13.39 -5.96
N ALA A 436 6.76 -14.63 -5.52
CA ALA A 436 6.48 -14.97 -4.13
C ALA A 436 7.56 -14.38 -3.19
N PRO A 437 7.24 -14.17 -1.90
CA PRO A 437 8.26 -13.86 -0.91
C PRO A 437 9.35 -14.93 -0.92
N PRO A 438 10.65 -14.58 -0.98
CA PRO A 438 11.71 -15.54 -1.22
C PRO A 438 12.01 -16.41 0.01
N LEU A 439 12.46 -17.64 -0.22
CA LEU A 439 13.15 -18.41 0.80
C LEU A 439 14.49 -17.74 1.15
N LEU A 440 15.05 -18.06 2.32
CA LEU A 440 16.32 -17.49 2.75
C LEU A 440 17.44 -17.87 1.78
N GLY A 441 18.11 -16.88 1.20
CA GLY A 441 19.22 -17.06 0.28
C GLY A 441 18.83 -17.65 -1.09
N GLU A 442 17.55 -17.72 -1.42
CA GLU A 442 17.04 -18.33 -2.65
C GLU A 442 17.74 -17.84 -3.92
N HIS A 443 18.11 -16.57 -3.94
CA HIS A 443 18.68 -15.92 -5.13
C HIS A 443 20.19 -15.62 -4.98
N THR A 444 20.86 -16.16 -3.97
CA THR A 444 22.28 -15.84 -3.68
C THR A 444 23.18 -16.14 -4.89
N ASP A 445 23.08 -17.35 -5.49
CA ASP A 445 23.92 -17.71 -6.62
C ASP A 445 23.58 -16.93 -7.90
N GLU A 446 22.30 -16.64 -8.11
CA GLU A 446 21.83 -15.84 -9.26
C GLU A 446 22.46 -14.44 -9.20
N VAL A 447 22.30 -13.76 -8.08
CA VAL A 447 22.80 -12.40 -7.91
C VAL A 447 24.33 -12.34 -7.92
N LEU A 448 25.00 -13.31 -7.32
CA LEU A 448 26.46 -13.35 -7.36
C LEU A 448 27.01 -13.54 -8.79
N ARG A 449 26.36 -14.38 -9.62
CA ARG A 449 26.71 -14.50 -11.05
C ARG A 449 26.49 -13.20 -11.81
N GLU A 450 25.38 -12.50 -11.56
CA GLU A 450 25.12 -11.17 -12.14
C GLU A 450 26.20 -10.14 -11.74
N LEU A 451 26.77 -10.28 -10.55
CA LEU A 451 27.90 -9.47 -10.07
C LEU A 451 29.25 -9.89 -10.69
N GLY A 452 29.29 -10.98 -11.47
CA GLY A 452 30.48 -11.46 -12.16
C GLY A 452 31.35 -12.40 -11.33
N TYR A 453 30.81 -13.03 -10.29
CA TYR A 453 31.53 -14.10 -9.57
C TYR A 453 31.47 -15.43 -10.37
N ALA A 454 32.62 -16.10 -10.47
CA ALA A 454 32.69 -17.43 -11.06
C ALA A 454 32.08 -18.49 -10.11
N PRO A 455 31.61 -19.64 -10.65
CA PRO A 455 31.05 -20.71 -9.80
C PRO A 455 31.96 -21.16 -8.66
N GLU A 456 33.25 -21.22 -8.89
CA GLU A 456 34.28 -21.62 -7.90
C GLU A 456 34.41 -20.56 -6.79
N GLU A 457 34.31 -19.27 -7.14
CA GLU A 457 34.34 -18.19 -6.18
C GLU A 457 33.08 -18.21 -5.29
N ILE A 458 31.90 -18.48 -5.89
CA ILE A 458 30.64 -18.62 -5.15
C ILE A 458 30.71 -19.78 -4.16
N ALA A 459 31.22 -20.94 -4.61
CA ALA A 459 31.41 -22.09 -3.75
C ALA A 459 32.36 -21.79 -2.57
N LYS A 460 33.43 -21.03 -2.82
CA LYS A 460 34.34 -20.57 -1.79
C LYS A 460 33.66 -19.62 -0.80
N LEU A 461 32.93 -18.60 -1.25
CA LEU A 461 32.18 -17.67 -0.39
C LEU A 461 31.25 -18.41 0.57
N ARG A 462 30.60 -19.48 0.11
CA ARG A 462 29.76 -20.34 0.96
C ARG A 462 30.57 -21.13 1.97
N THR A 463 31.67 -21.75 1.55
CA THR A 463 32.54 -22.53 2.44
C THR A 463 33.12 -21.65 3.55
N ASP A 464 33.48 -20.43 3.21
CA ASP A 464 34.05 -19.45 4.14
C ASP A 464 32.98 -18.78 5.03
N GLY A 465 31.67 -19.05 4.78
CA GLY A 465 30.56 -18.49 5.54
C GLY A 465 30.27 -17.02 5.26
N ALA A 466 30.72 -16.51 4.12
CA ALA A 466 30.47 -15.12 3.70
C ALA A 466 29.07 -14.94 3.11
N VAL A 467 28.47 -16.00 2.52
CA VAL A 467 27.14 -16.02 1.91
C VAL A 467 26.36 -17.28 2.23
#